data_7583c3fee7d355132be6dba928ca15be
#
_entry.id   7583c3fee7d355132be6dba928ca15be
#
_cell.length_a   1.000
_cell.length_b   1.000
_cell.length_c   1.000
_cell.angle_alpha   90.00
_cell.angle_beta   90.00
_cell.angle_gamma   90.00
#
_symmetry.space_group_name_H-M   'P 1'
#
loop_
_entity.id
_entity.type
_entity.pdbx_description
1 polymer ?
#
loop_
_entity_poly.entity_id
_entity_poly.type
_entity_poly.pdbx_seq_one_letter_code
_entity_poly.pdbx_strand_id
1 'polypeptide(L)'
;MAISVFDLFSIGIGPSSSHTVGPMRAAGLFARRLKNEGLLAHTATVRAELYGSLGATGHGHGTPKAVLLGLEGNSPRTVDVESADEQAERIRSSGRLNVLGMHEIAFDAAADLVLHRREALPYHPNGMTVLAYDGDGGLLLEKTYYSVGGGFVVDEDAVGEDRIKLDDTVLRHPFRTGDDLLRLSGETGLSISALMMENEKAWRTEDEIRAGLLEIWRVMQACVSRGMAREGILPGGLKVRRRAAHSARQLRAEGDPQAHAMEWITLYAMAVNEENAAGGRVVTAPTNGAAGIIPAVLHYYMNFAAGGATAEEKDENVVRFLLAAGAIGMLFKENASISGAEVGCQGEVGSACSMAAGALAEVLGGSAEQVENAAEIGMEHNLGLTCDPVGGLVQIPCIERNGMAAVKAVTAAKMALRGDGSHKVSLDKVIKTMKETGADMSVKYKETARGGLAVNIIEC
;
A
#
# COMPACT_ATOMS: atom_id res chain seq x y z
N MET A 1 3.70 12.84 -14.64
CA MET A 1 4.30 11.49 -14.45
C MET A 1 3.28 10.47 -14.88
N ALA A 2 3.65 9.51 -15.73
CA ALA A 2 2.73 8.42 -16.05
C ALA A 2 2.85 7.35 -14.96
N ILE A 3 1.75 7.06 -14.26
CA ILE A 3 1.66 6.03 -13.23
C ILE A 3 0.68 4.98 -13.72
N SER A 4 1.06 3.71 -13.67
CA SER A 4 0.18 2.60 -14.01
C SER A 4 -0.71 2.21 -12.84
N VAL A 5 -1.90 1.68 -13.11
CA VAL A 5 -2.77 1.09 -12.08
C VAL A 5 -2.05 -0.03 -11.32
N PHE A 6 -1.13 -0.74 -11.96
CA PHE A 6 -0.32 -1.81 -11.35
C PHE A 6 0.78 -1.31 -10.42
N ASP A 7 1.09 -0.01 -10.45
CA ASP A 7 1.97 0.61 -9.46
C ASP A 7 1.23 0.89 -8.15
N LEU A 8 -0.06 1.24 -8.23
CA LEU A 8 -0.93 1.46 -7.07
C LEU A 8 -1.47 0.16 -6.46
N PHE A 9 -1.73 -0.85 -7.30
CA PHE A 9 -2.18 -2.17 -6.88
C PHE A 9 -1.07 -3.19 -7.11
N SER A 10 -0.18 -3.32 -6.14
CA SER A 10 0.94 -4.26 -6.25
C SER A 10 0.79 -5.44 -5.28
N ILE A 11 0.94 -6.66 -5.80
CA ILE A 11 0.98 -7.86 -4.98
C ILE A 11 2.27 -7.84 -4.17
N GLY A 12 2.17 -7.97 -2.84
CA GLY A 12 3.29 -7.91 -1.93
C GLY A 12 3.04 -8.64 -0.62
N ILE A 13 3.75 -8.23 0.41
CA ILE A 13 3.65 -8.81 1.75
C ILE A 13 3.46 -7.70 2.78
N GLY A 14 2.81 -8.06 3.90
CA GLY A 14 2.70 -7.18 5.07
C GLY A 14 4.02 -7.03 5.85
N PRO A 15 4.02 -6.16 6.85
CA PRO A 15 2.88 -5.34 7.26
C PRO A 15 2.83 -3.95 6.61
N SER A 16 3.89 -3.45 5.96
CA SER A 16 3.97 -2.06 5.51
C SER A 16 4.52 -1.92 4.09
N SER A 17 3.89 -1.09 3.25
CA SER A 17 4.41 -0.79 1.92
C SER A 17 5.70 0.03 1.98
N SER A 18 5.77 1.02 2.88
CA SER A 18 6.95 1.88 3.04
C SER A 18 8.09 1.24 3.82
N HIS A 19 7.77 0.40 4.82
CA HIS A 19 8.76 -0.17 5.74
C HIS A 19 9.11 -1.65 5.45
N THR A 20 8.33 -2.35 4.64
CA THR A 20 8.58 -3.75 4.26
C THR A 20 8.82 -3.88 2.76
N VAL A 21 7.80 -3.55 1.95
CA VAL A 21 7.85 -3.72 0.49
C VAL A 21 8.95 -2.85 -0.14
N GLY A 22 9.01 -1.57 0.22
CA GLY A 22 10.01 -0.62 -0.27
C GLY A 22 11.44 -1.06 0.05
N PRO A 23 11.80 -1.28 1.32
CA PRO A 23 13.12 -1.78 1.70
C PRO A 23 13.52 -3.11 1.07
N MET A 24 12.58 -4.07 0.92
CA MET A 24 12.86 -5.31 0.20
C MET A 24 13.21 -5.06 -1.27
N ARG A 25 12.45 -4.18 -1.94
CA ARG A 25 12.75 -3.77 -3.33
C ARG A 25 14.09 -3.06 -3.44
N ALA A 26 14.38 -2.12 -2.55
CA ALA A 26 15.64 -1.37 -2.52
C ALA A 26 16.86 -2.30 -2.34
N ALA A 27 16.79 -3.20 -1.37
CA ALA A 27 17.83 -4.20 -1.13
C ALA A 27 18.03 -5.12 -2.35
N GLY A 28 16.95 -5.57 -2.98
CA GLY A 28 17.03 -6.36 -4.21
C GLY A 28 17.57 -5.57 -5.41
N LEU A 29 17.28 -4.27 -5.51
CA LEU A 29 17.87 -3.39 -6.53
C LEU A 29 19.38 -3.26 -6.34
N PHE A 30 19.83 -3.02 -5.10
CA PHE A 30 21.23 -2.96 -4.76
C PHE A 30 21.98 -4.26 -5.10
N ALA A 31 21.43 -5.40 -4.69
CA ALA A 31 22.03 -6.69 -4.97
C ALA A 31 22.15 -6.97 -6.49
N ARG A 32 21.11 -6.64 -7.25
CA ARG A 32 21.16 -6.74 -8.73
C ARG A 32 22.19 -5.79 -9.34
N ARG A 33 22.38 -4.58 -8.77
CA ARG A 33 23.37 -3.62 -9.23
C ARG A 33 24.78 -4.16 -9.03
N LEU A 34 25.08 -4.76 -7.87
CA LEU A 34 26.36 -5.46 -7.64
C LEU A 34 26.66 -6.51 -8.72
N LYS A 35 25.65 -7.30 -9.09
CA LYS A 35 25.79 -8.30 -10.17
C LYS A 35 26.03 -7.64 -11.52
N ASN A 36 25.23 -6.63 -11.89
CA ASN A 36 25.30 -6.00 -13.20
C ASN A 36 26.61 -5.22 -13.42
N GLU A 37 27.18 -4.66 -12.35
CA GLU A 37 28.46 -3.96 -12.38
C GLU A 37 29.68 -4.90 -12.20
N GLY A 38 29.43 -6.23 -12.08
CA GLY A 38 30.50 -7.23 -11.93
C GLY A 38 31.17 -7.25 -10.54
N LEU A 39 30.58 -6.58 -9.55
CA LEU A 39 31.16 -6.41 -8.21
C LEU A 39 30.77 -7.58 -7.27
N LEU A 40 29.76 -8.38 -7.61
CA LEU A 40 29.19 -9.38 -6.72
C LEU A 40 30.25 -10.41 -6.23
N ALA A 41 31.11 -10.90 -7.11
CA ALA A 41 32.14 -11.87 -6.76
C ALA A 41 33.26 -11.30 -5.87
N HIS A 42 33.41 -9.99 -5.83
CA HIS A 42 34.40 -9.28 -5.01
C HIS A 42 33.83 -8.83 -3.66
N THR A 43 32.52 -8.92 -3.47
CA THR A 43 31.82 -8.49 -2.26
C THR A 43 32.09 -9.49 -1.11
N ALA A 44 32.69 -9.02 -0.03
CA ALA A 44 32.93 -9.80 1.18
C ALA A 44 31.92 -9.50 2.30
N THR A 45 31.45 -8.25 2.38
CA THR A 45 30.40 -7.82 3.33
C THR A 45 29.44 -6.82 2.71
N VAL A 46 28.22 -6.83 3.22
CA VAL A 46 27.16 -5.84 2.86
C VAL A 46 26.60 -5.27 4.15
N ARG A 47 26.51 -3.94 4.23
CA ARG A 47 25.94 -3.22 5.36
C ARG A 47 24.74 -2.43 4.90
N ALA A 48 23.63 -2.46 5.65
CA ALA A 48 22.43 -1.67 5.41
C ALA A 48 22.16 -0.75 6.61
N GLU A 49 21.95 0.52 6.33
CA GLU A 49 21.70 1.55 7.32
C GLU A 49 20.32 2.16 7.09
N LEU A 50 19.46 2.15 8.11
CA LEU A 50 18.06 2.56 8.06
C LEU A 50 17.88 3.87 8.83
N TYR A 51 17.30 4.88 8.20
CA TYR A 51 17.20 6.25 8.73
C TYR A 51 15.74 6.69 8.91
N GLY A 52 15.54 7.75 9.70
CA GLY A 52 14.26 8.40 9.92
C GLY A 52 13.19 7.44 10.44
N SER A 53 12.04 7.35 9.78
CA SER A 53 10.97 6.45 10.18
C SER A 53 11.36 4.98 10.02
N LEU A 54 12.15 4.60 8.99
CA LEU A 54 12.69 3.24 8.85
C LEU A 54 13.56 2.84 10.04
N GLY A 55 14.38 3.75 10.56
CA GLY A 55 15.21 3.52 11.74
C GLY A 55 14.38 3.49 13.04
N ALA A 56 13.37 4.35 13.14
CA ALA A 56 12.57 4.51 14.37
C ALA A 56 11.57 3.37 14.58
N THR A 57 10.84 2.97 13.55
CA THR A 57 9.73 2.00 13.62
C THR A 57 9.97 0.73 12.81
N GLY A 58 11.06 0.65 12.06
CA GLY A 58 11.35 -0.44 11.13
C GLY A 58 11.37 -1.83 11.76
N HIS A 59 11.76 -1.94 13.03
CA HIS A 59 11.74 -3.22 13.73
C HIS A 59 10.31 -3.78 13.83
N GLY A 60 9.35 -2.95 14.25
CA GLY A 60 7.93 -3.32 14.35
C GLY A 60 7.27 -3.60 13.01
N HIS A 61 7.78 -3.00 11.94
CA HIS A 61 7.29 -3.18 10.56
C HIS A 61 8.03 -4.27 9.76
N GLY A 62 8.95 -5.02 10.39
CA GLY A 62 9.68 -6.10 9.74
C GLY A 62 10.71 -5.63 8.70
N THR A 63 11.16 -4.35 8.74
CA THR A 63 12.16 -3.81 7.81
C THR A 63 13.46 -4.62 7.80
N PRO A 64 14.03 -5.03 8.95
CA PRO A 64 15.21 -5.90 8.97
C PRO A 64 15.04 -7.18 8.17
N LYS A 65 13.92 -7.89 8.36
CA LYS A 65 13.59 -9.09 7.60
C LYS A 65 13.48 -8.80 6.10
N ALA A 66 12.79 -7.73 5.75
CA ALA A 66 12.60 -7.34 4.35
C ALA A 66 13.91 -7.05 3.61
N VAL A 67 14.85 -6.37 4.27
CA VAL A 67 16.19 -6.10 3.73
C VAL A 67 16.95 -7.40 3.47
N LEU A 68 16.99 -8.31 4.45
CA LEU A 68 17.66 -9.61 4.31
C LEU A 68 17.11 -10.41 3.14
N LEU A 69 15.78 -10.55 3.06
CA LEU A 69 15.12 -11.26 1.98
C LEU A 69 15.38 -10.61 0.62
N GLY A 70 15.37 -9.28 0.56
CA GLY A 70 15.68 -8.52 -0.67
C GLY A 70 17.10 -8.73 -1.15
N LEU A 71 18.10 -8.72 -0.25
CA LEU A 71 19.50 -9.00 -0.58
C LEU A 71 19.68 -10.42 -1.10
N GLU A 72 18.94 -11.42 -0.59
CA GLU A 72 18.94 -12.78 -1.13
C GLU A 72 18.17 -12.94 -2.45
N GLY A 73 17.63 -11.84 -3.01
CA GLY A 73 16.97 -11.83 -4.31
C GLY A 73 15.47 -12.07 -4.29
N ASN A 74 14.86 -12.20 -3.12
CA ASN A 74 13.42 -12.31 -3.00
C ASN A 74 12.75 -10.98 -3.42
N SER A 75 11.59 -11.09 -4.03
CA SER A 75 10.74 -9.93 -4.32
C SER A 75 9.45 -9.97 -3.49
N PRO A 76 8.85 -8.81 -3.17
CA PRO A 76 7.58 -8.79 -2.44
C PRO A 76 6.46 -9.59 -3.11
N ARG A 77 6.46 -9.69 -4.45
CA ARG A 77 5.46 -10.42 -5.23
C ARG A 77 5.62 -11.93 -5.12
N THR A 78 6.85 -12.44 -5.05
CA THR A 78 7.15 -13.87 -5.22
C THR A 78 7.68 -14.56 -3.98
N VAL A 79 8.10 -13.81 -2.95
CA VAL A 79 8.63 -14.41 -1.71
C VAL A 79 7.61 -15.36 -1.09
N ASP A 80 8.04 -16.53 -0.65
CA ASP A 80 7.18 -17.43 0.10
C ASP A 80 6.97 -16.90 1.52
N VAL A 81 5.73 -16.49 1.82
CA VAL A 81 5.37 -15.88 3.11
C VAL A 81 5.39 -16.88 4.27
N GLU A 82 5.23 -18.17 4.01
CA GLU A 82 5.24 -19.18 5.07
C GLU A 82 6.68 -19.49 5.55
N SER A 83 7.68 -19.40 4.67
CA SER A 83 9.10 -19.64 4.99
C SER A 83 9.92 -18.36 5.21
N ALA A 84 9.37 -17.18 4.99
CA ALA A 84 10.07 -15.89 5.05
C ALA A 84 10.71 -15.61 6.43
N ASP A 85 10.04 -15.98 7.53
CA ASP A 85 10.56 -15.81 8.88
C ASP A 85 11.73 -16.78 9.14
N GLU A 86 11.59 -18.03 8.73
CA GLU A 86 12.64 -19.05 8.86
C GLU A 86 13.89 -18.68 8.04
N GLN A 87 13.70 -18.16 6.81
CA GLN A 87 14.79 -17.69 5.97
C GLN A 87 15.57 -16.53 6.64
N ALA A 88 14.86 -15.53 7.17
CA ALA A 88 15.51 -14.42 7.86
C ALA A 88 16.22 -14.87 9.15
N GLU A 89 15.63 -15.81 9.89
CA GLU A 89 16.25 -16.36 11.10
C GLU A 89 17.49 -17.21 10.77
N ARG A 90 17.46 -17.98 9.70
CA ARG A 90 18.63 -18.71 9.19
C ARG A 90 19.79 -17.77 8.93
N ILE A 91 19.58 -16.62 8.28
CA ILE A 91 20.62 -15.63 8.01
C ILE A 91 21.22 -15.12 9.34
N ARG A 92 20.37 -14.77 10.31
CA ARG A 92 20.83 -14.26 11.61
C ARG A 92 21.59 -15.29 12.42
N SER A 93 21.11 -16.53 12.48
CA SER A 93 21.71 -17.58 13.28
C SER A 93 22.97 -18.17 12.66
N SER A 94 23.04 -18.28 11.32
CA SER A 94 24.21 -18.79 10.62
C SER A 94 25.34 -17.78 10.46
N GLY A 95 25.04 -16.47 10.54
CA GLY A 95 25.99 -15.41 10.20
C GLY A 95 26.37 -15.40 8.71
N ARG A 96 25.49 -15.92 7.84
CA ARG A 96 25.71 -16.05 6.40
C ARG A 96 24.55 -15.47 5.60
N LEU A 97 24.87 -14.66 4.60
CA LEU A 97 23.92 -14.07 3.65
C LEU A 97 24.30 -14.52 2.24
N ASN A 98 23.35 -15.11 1.52
CA ASN A 98 23.57 -15.54 0.13
C ASN A 98 23.01 -14.51 -0.85
N VAL A 99 23.82 -13.52 -1.23
CA VAL A 99 23.41 -12.40 -2.09
C VAL A 99 22.90 -12.91 -3.44
N LEU A 100 21.65 -12.57 -3.78
CA LEU A 100 20.90 -13.07 -4.95
C LEU A 100 20.79 -14.61 -5.04
N GLY A 101 21.04 -15.34 -3.96
CA GLY A 101 21.16 -16.79 -4.00
C GLY A 101 22.39 -17.29 -4.79
N MET A 102 23.38 -16.41 -5.06
CA MET A 102 24.51 -16.67 -5.97
C MET A 102 25.88 -16.56 -5.29
N HIS A 103 26.01 -15.71 -4.27
CA HIS A 103 27.29 -15.43 -3.62
C HIS A 103 27.11 -15.32 -2.10
N GLU A 104 27.67 -16.30 -1.38
CA GLU A 104 27.58 -16.35 0.08
C GLU A 104 28.69 -15.49 0.71
N ILE A 105 28.28 -14.59 1.61
CA ILE A 105 29.15 -13.68 2.36
C ILE A 105 28.95 -13.83 3.87
N ALA A 106 29.89 -13.36 4.67
CA ALA A 106 29.72 -13.19 6.11
C ALA A 106 28.72 -12.05 6.37
N PHE A 107 27.85 -12.20 7.38
CA PHE A 107 26.87 -11.20 7.75
C PHE A 107 26.58 -11.23 9.25
N ASP A 108 26.91 -10.16 9.95
CA ASP A 108 26.52 -9.96 11.34
C ASP A 108 25.32 -9.02 11.43
N ALA A 109 24.15 -9.57 11.72
CA ALA A 109 22.91 -8.79 11.80
C ALA A 109 22.96 -7.63 12.81
N ALA A 110 23.83 -7.68 13.83
CA ALA A 110 23.99 -6.62 14.81
C ALA A 110 24.88 -5.48 14.30
N ALA A 111 25.91 -5.81 13.50
CA ALA A 111 26.86 -4.84 12.97
C ALA A 111 26.47 -4.33 11.57
N ASP A 112 25.89 -5.21 10.73
CA ASP A 112 25.67 -4.94 9.31
C ASP A 112 24.23 -4.46 9.00
N LEU A 113 23.32 -4.47 10.00
CA LEU A 113 21.97 -3.91 9.86
C LEU A 113 21.72 -2.84 10.93
N VAL A 114 22.03 -1.59 10.59
CA VAL A 114 22.05 -0.48 11.54
C VAL A 114 20.76 0.34 11.45
N LEU A 115 20.14 0.58 12.61
CA LEU A 115 18.93 1.41 12.72
C LEU A 115 19.27 2.75 13.38
N HIS A 116 19.35 3.81 12.59
CA HIS A 116 19.56 5.20 13.03
C HIS A 116 18.23 5.81 13.50
N ARG A 117 17.86 5.55 14.75
CA ARG A 117 16.53 5.87 15.29
C ARG A 117 16.25 7.39 15.45
N ARG A 118 17.28 8.23 15.38
CA ARG A 118 17.19 9.68 15.62
C ARG A 118 17.73 10.51 14.49
N GLU A 119 18.27 9.88 13.46
CA GLU A 119 18.86 10.52 12.29
C GLU A 119 17.95 10.33 11.10
N ALA A 120 17.80 11.34 10.27
CA ALA A 120 17.01 11.28 9.04
C ALA A 120 17.84 11.81 7.88
N LEU A 121 17.68 11.20 6.72
CA LEU A 121 18.25 11.73 5.48
C LEU A 121 17.40 12.91 4.97
N PRO A 122 18.02 13.89 4.30
CA PRO A 122 17.36 15.17 4.01
C PRO A 122 16.19 15.08 3.03
N TYR A 123 16.17 14.04 2.17
CA TYR A 123 15.21 13.98 1.07
C TYR A 123 13.85 13.42 1.48
N HIS A 124 13.81 12.31 2.26
CA HIS A 124 12.56 11.66 2.68
C HIS A 124 12.76 10.95 4.03
N PRO A 125 11.72 10.89 4.91
CA PRO A 125 11.82 10.23 6.22
C PRO A 125 12.10 8.72 6.15
N ASN A 126 11.85 8.05 5.03
CA ASN A 126 12.10 6.61 4.85
C ASN A 126 13.35 6.38 3.99
N GLY A 127 14.50 6.80 4.48
CA GLY A 127 15.78 6.62 3.81
C GLY A 127 16.52 5.36 4.25
N MET A 128 17.24 4.71 3.33
CA MET A 128 18.18 3.64 3.64
C MET A 128 19.41 3.74 2.74
N THR A 129 20.60 3.50 3.30
CA THR A 129 21.85 3.39 2.57
C THR A 129 22.35 1.96 2.63
N VAL A 130 22.79 1.41 1.50
CA VAL A 130 23.34 0.08 1.43
C VAL A 130 24.77 0.17 0.87
N LEU A 131 25.72 -0.47 1.55
CA LEU A 131 27.14 -0.43 1.25
C LEU A 131 27.67 -1.86 1.04
N ALA A 132 28.57 -2.04 0.09
CA ALA A 132 29.27 -3.30 -0.14
C ALA A 132 30.78 -3.07 -0.05
N TYR A 133 31.49 -3.99 0.59
CA TYR A 133 32.93 -3.91 0.79
C TYR A 133 33.61 -5.20 0.28
N ASP A 134 34.85 -5.06 -0.17
CA ASP A 134 35.72 -6.18 -0.51
C ASP A 134 36.34 -6.86 0.73
N GLY A 135 37.21 -7.88 0.49
CA GLY A 135 37.87 -8.64 1.55
C GLY A 135 38.88 -7.82 2.36
N ASP A 136 39.39 -6.73 1.85
CA ASP A 136 40.33 -5.81 2.51
C ASP A 136 39.62 -4.62 3.20
N GLY A 137 38.28 -4.58 3.14
CA GLY A 137 37.46 -3.52 3.70
C GLY A 137 37.34 -2.29 2.81
N GLY A 138 37.74 -2.37 1.54
CA GLY A 138 37.57 -1.32 0.54
C GLY A 138 36.11 -1.21 0.11
N LEU A 139 35.59 0.02 0.01
CA LEU A 139 34.22 0.29 -0.44
C LEU A 139 34.10 0.00 -1.94
N LEU A 140 33.23 -0.94 -2.30
CA LEU A 140 32.93 -1.32 -3.69
C LEU A 140 31.76 -0.53 -4.27
N LEU A 141 30.68 -0.39 -3.47
CA LEU A 141 29.46 0.28 -3.90
C LEU A 141 28.73 0.86 -2.68
N GLU A 142 28.24 2.09 -2.81
CA GLU A 142 27.33 2.71 -1.87
C GLU A 142 26.13 3.27 -2.63
N LYS A 143 24.91 3.04 -2.15
CA LYS A 143 23.70 3.58 -2.72
C LYS A 143 22.68 3.90 -1.65
N THR A 144 22.07 5.09 -1.79
CA THR A 144 20.97 5.54 -0.95
C THR A 144 19.65 5.40 -1.70
N TYR A 145 18.66 4.85 -1.01
CA TYR A 145 17.31 4.64 -1.51
C TYR A 145 16.28 5.26 -0.56
N TYR A 146 15.16 5.69 -1.13
CA TYR A 146 14.05 6.26 -0.39
C TYR A 146 12.76 5.50 -0.72
N SER A 147 12.05 5.04 0.32
CA SER A 147 10.75 4.40 0.19
C SER A 147 9.64 5.44 0.32
N VAL A 148 9.09 5.90 -0.81
CA VAL A 148 8.20 7.07 -0.89
C VAL A 148 6.69 6.71 -0.80
N GLY A 149 6.35 5.66 -0.08
CA GLY A 149 4.98 5.16 0.08
C GLY A 149 4.54 4.22 -1.04
N GLY A 150 3.48 3.43 -0.83
CA GLY A 150 2.95 2.49 -1.82
C GLY A 150 3.93 1.40 -2.29
N GLY A 151 5.10 1.27 -1.66
CA GLY A 151 6.17 0.38 -2.11
C GLY A 151 7.03 0.93 -3.26
N PHE A 152 6.86 2.21 -3.62
CA PHE A 152 7.75 2.90 -4.55
C PHE A 152 9.11 3.15 -3.91
N VAL A 153 10.17 3.00 -4.72
CA VAL A 153 11.55 3.23 -4.31
C VAL A 153 12.21 4.18 -5.31
N VAL A 154 12.87 5.20 -4.76
CA VAL A 154 13.66 6.18 -5.51
C VAL A 154 15.10 6.05 -5.03
N ASP A 155 16.07 6.02 -5.92
CA ASP A 155 17.49 6.10 -5.56
C ASP A 155 17.97 7.56 -5.53
N GLU A 156 19.17 7.78 -4.97
CA GLU A 156 19.76 9.13 -4.87
C GLU A 156 20.06 9.78 -6.21
N ASP A 157 20.32 8.99 -7.27
CA ASP A 157 20.58 9.51 -8.61
C ASP A 157 19.30 10.11 -9.24
N ALA A 158 18.12 9.68 -8.75
CA ALA A 158 16.82 10.21 -9.12
C ALA A 158 16.35 11.38 -8.23
N VAL A 159 17.15 11.77 -7.22
CA VAL A 159 16.89 12.87 -6.30
C VAL A 159 17.42 14.16 -6.89
N GLY A 160 16.59 14.92 -7.57
CA GLY A 160 16.89 16.20 -8.20
C GLY A 160 15.62 16.85 -8.70
N GLU A 161 15.71 17.71 -9.71
CA GLU A 161 14.52 18.32 -10.34
C GLU A 161 13.56 17.27 -10.95
N ASP A 162 14.07 16.05 -11.25
CA ASP A 162 13.30 14.88 -11.71
C ASP A 162 13.15 13.85 -10.59
N ARG A 163 12.20 14.07 -9.70
CA ARG A 163 11.93 13.31 -8.46
C ARG A 163 11.55 11.83 -8.61
N ILE A 164 11.37 11.33 -9.80
CA ILE A 164 11.21 9.92 -10.21
C ILE A 164 11.76 9.89 -11.63
N LYS A 165 12.43 8.82 -12.07
CA LYS A 165 12.61 8.60 -13.50
C LYS A 165 11.22 8.79 -14.12
N LEU A 166 11.02 9.95 -14.76
CA LEU A 166 9.77 10.26 -15.43
C LEU A 166 9.56 9.12 -16.40
N ASP A 167 8.51 8.36 -16.19
CA ASP A 167 8.00 7.53 -17.27
C ASP A 167 7.44 8.52 -18.30
N ASP A 168 8.21 8.79 -19.35
CA ASP A 168 7.88 9.70 -20.44
C ASP A 168 6.85 9.09 -21.40
N THR A 169 6.21 7.98 -20.98
CA THR A 169 5.17 7.33 -21.77
C THR A 169 4.05 8.31 -22.05
N VAL A 170 3.78 8.52 -23.31
CA VAL A 170 2.70 9.40 -23.77
C VAL A 170 1.37 8.68 -23.56
N LEU A 171 0.58 9.18 -22.62
CA LEU A 171 -0.76 8.68 -22.37
C LEU A 171 -1.75 9.23 -23.41
N ARG A 172 -2.77 8.44 -23.75
CA ARG A 172 -3.82 8.86 -24.69
C ARG A 172 -4.72 9.95 -24.11
N HIS A 173 -5.05 9.85 -22.82
CA HIS A 173 -5.91 10.79 -22.07
C HIS A 173 -5.20 11.22 -20.80
N PRO A 174 -4.14 12.05 -20.88
CA PRO A 174 -3.38 12.47 -19.70
C PRO A 174 -4.27 13.34 -18.78
N PHE A 175 -4.27 13.04 -17.50
CA PHE A 175 -4.96 13.81 -16.47
C PHE A 175 -4.07 13.98 -15.25
N ARG A 176 -4.24 15.07 -14.52
CA ARG A 176 -3.54 15.37 -13.28
C ARG A 176 -4.50 15.78 -12.16
N THR A 177 -5.72 16.15 -12.51
CA THR A 177 -6.73 16.68 -11.58
C THR A 177 -8.06 15.94 -11.74
N GLY A 178 -8.94 16.03 -10.74
CA GLY A 178 -10.31 15.58 -10.86
C GLY A 178 -11.06 16.35 -11.95
N ASP A 179 -10.80 17.66 -12.05
CA ASP A 179 -11.36 18.49 -13.11
C ASP A 179 -10.94 18.01 -14.52
N ASP A 180 -9.69 17.52 -14.70
CA ASP A 180 -9.24 16.90 -15.96
C ASP A 180 -10.05 15.63 -16.27
N LEU A 181 -10.28 14.76 -15.28
CA LEU A 181 -11.08 13.55 -15.47
C LEU A 181 -12.52 13.87 -15.90
N LEU A 182 -13.16 14.86 -15.26
CA LEU A 182 -14.51 15.30 -15.62
C LEU A 182 -14.55 15.87 -17.04
N ARG A 183 -13.60 16.75 -17.37
CA ARG A 183 -13.50 17.34 -18.71
C ARG A 183 -13.28 16.26 -19.78
N LEU A 184 -12.32 15.35 -19.57
CA LEU A 184 -12.03 14.27 -20.52
C LEU A 184 -13.22 13.33 -20.69
N SER A 185 -13.94 12.99 -19.60
CA SER A 185 -15.17 12.20 -19.67
C SER A 185 -16.24 12.89 -20.50
N GLY A 186 -16.45 14.20 -20.28
CA GLY A 186 -17.42 14.99 -21.06
C GLY A 186 -17.04 15.11 -22.54
N GLU A 187 -15.75 15.30 -22.87
CA GLU A 187 -15.27 15.44 -24.26
C GLU A 187 -15.31 14.12 -25.03
N THR A 188 -15.01 12.99 -24.38
CA THR A 188 -14.86 11.68 -25.03
C THR A 188 -16.11 10.80 -24.91
N GLY A 189 -16.97 11.06 -23.94
CA GLY A 189 -18.08 10.19 -23.56
C GLY A 189 -17.63 8.91 -22.83
N LEU A 190 -16.36 8.79 -22.45
CA LEU A 190 -15.82 7.64 -21.74
C LEU A 190 -16.01 7.80 -20.23
N SER A 191 -16.28 6.70 -19.53
CA SER A 191 -16.24 6.67 -18.06
C SER A 191 -14.81 6.80 -17.52
N ILE A 192 -14.65 7.07 -16.23
CA ILE A 192 -13.31 7.21 -15.61
C ILE A 192 -12.50 5.91 -15.76
N SER A 193 -13.12 4.75 -15.57
CA SER A 193 -12.44 3.46 -15.79
C SER A 193 -12.03 3.24 -17.25
N ALA A 194 -12.87 3.68 -18.20
CA ALA A 194 -12.56 3.57 -19.63
C ALA A 194 -11.42 4.52 -20.05
N LEU A 195 -11.37 5.75 -19.53
CA LEU A 195 -10.22 6.67 -19.72
C LEU A 195 -8.94 6.04 -19.19
N MET A 196 -9.01 5.42 -18.02
CA MET A 196 -7.86 4.75 -17.40
C MET A 196 -7.43 3.52 -18.19
N MET A 197 -8.36 2.72 -18.73
CA MET A 197 -8.07 1.60 -19.63
C MET A 197 -7.29 2.06 -20.87
N GLU A 198 -7.73 3.16 -21.50
CA GLU A 198 -7.05 3.71 -22.68
C GLU A 198 -5.63 4.20 -22.36
N ASN A 199 -5.40 4.73 -21.15
CA ASN A 199 -4.08 5.12 -20.70
C ASN A 199 -3.18 3.91 -20.42
N GLU A 200 -3.70 2.85 -19.78
CA GLU A 200 -2.94 1.62 -19.50
C GLU A 200 -2.49 0.92 -20.78
N LYS A 201 -3.19 1.08 -21.89
CA LYS A 201 -2.77 0.56 -23.20
C LYS A 201 -1.44 1.11 -23.71
N ALA A 202 -0.90 2.16 -23.08
CA ALA A 202 0.44 2.68 -23.38
C ALA A 202 1.56 1.68 -22.98
N TRP A 203 1.29 0.77 -22.04
CA TRP A 203 2.28 -0.20 -21.57
C TRP A 203 1.93 -1.66 -21.87
N ARG A 204 0.64 -1.97 -22.05
CA ARG A 204 0.14 -3.37 -22.14
C ARG A 204 -1.03 -3.46 -23.10
N THR A 205 -1.29 -4.64 -23.59
CA THR A 205 -2.54 -4.92 -24.32
C THR A 205 -3.73 -4.93 -23.34
N GLU A 206 -4.94 -4.72 -23.86
CA GLU A 206 -6.16 -4.76 -23.05
C GLU A 206 -6.33 -6.10 -22.33
N ASP A 207 -6.03 -7.22 -23.02
CA ASP A 207 -6.11 -8.57 -22.44
C ASP A 207 -5.13 -8.75 -21.27
N GLU A 208 -3.90 -8.22 -21.38
CA GLU A 208 -2.92 -8.23 -20.29
C GLU A 208 -3.37 -7.38 -19.11
N ILE A 209 -3.99 -6.22 -19.36
CA ILE A 209 -4.54 -5.36 -18.32
C ILE A 209 -5.65 -6.08 -17.57
N ARG A 210 -6.62 -6.64 -18.29
CA ARG A 210 -7.73 -7.42 -17.73
C ARG A 210 -7.23 -8.60 -16.90
N ALA A 211 -6.36 -9.43 -17.48
CA ALA A 211 -5.78 -10.58 -16.80
C ALA A 211 -5.04 -10.19 -15.51
N GLY A 212 -4.26 -9.11 -15.55
CA GLY A 212 -3.51 -8.60 -14.40
C GLY A 212 -4.41 -8.09 -13.29
N LEU A 213 -5.47 -7.34 -13.61
CA LEU A 213 -6.43 -6.83 -12.62
C LEU A 213 -7.24 -7.97 -12.00
N LEU A 214 -7.63 -8.98 -12.77
CA LEU A 214 -8.28 -10.17 -12.23
C LEU A 214 -7.33 -11.02 -11.38
N GLU A 215 -6.03 -11.05 -11.69
CA GLU A 215 -5.04 -11.66 -10.78
C GLU A 215 -4.97 -10.93 -9.45
N ILE A 216 -4.94 -9.59 -9.46
CA ILE A 216 -4.98 -8.77 -8.26
C ILE A 216 -6.22 -9.10 -7.42
N TRP A 217 -7.38 -9.17 -8.06
CA TRP A 217 -8.62 -9.55 -7.38
C TRP A 217 -8.56 -10.94 -6.75
N ARG A 218 -8.04 -11.94 -7.46
CA ARG A 218 -7.86 -13.29 -6.89
C ARG A 218 -6.97 -13.29 -5.66
N VAL A 219 -5.90 -12.48 -5.64
CA VAL A 219 -5.03 -12.33 -4.46
C VAL A 219 -5.77 -11.66 -3.31
N MET A 220 -6.59 -10.63 -3.58
CA MET A 220 -7.44 -9.99 -2.57
C MET A 220 -8.43 -10.98 -1.94
N GLN A 221 -9.13 -11.79 -2.78
CA GLN A 221 -10.06 -12.84 -2.32
C GLN A 221 -9.35 -13.88 -1.46
N ALA A 222 -8.18 -14.35 -1.90
CA ALA A 222 -7.39 -15.31 -1.15
C ALA A 222 -6.92 -14.75 0.20
N CYS A 223 -6.57 -13.46 0.26
CA CYS A 223 -6.20 -12.77 1.49
C CYS A 223 -7.38 -12.71 2.47
N VAL A 224 -8.56 -12.28 2.02
CA VAL A 224 -9.80 -12.27 2.84
C VAL A 224 -10.11 -13.67 3.36
N SER A 225 -10.05 -14.67 2.49
CA SER A 225 -10.35 -16.07 2.87
C SER A 225 -9.40 -16.58 3.95
N ARG A 226 -8.10 -16.33 3.83
CA ARG A 226 -7.10 -16.70 4.85
C ARG A 226 -7.35 -15.97 6.16
N GLY A 227 -7.59 -14.66 6.13
CA GLY A 227 -7.85 -13.86 7.33
C GLY A 227 -9.10 -14.31 8.09
N MET A 228 -10.16 -14.71 7.37
CA MET A 228 -11.37 -15.28 7.97
C MET A 228 -11.20 -16.71 8.49
N ALA A 229 -10.10 -17.39 8.19
CA ALA A 229 -9.84 -18.75 8.65
C ALA A 229 -8.79 -18.83 9.76
N ARG A 230 -7.83 -17.88 9.80
CA ARG A 230 -6.71 -17.91 10.73
C ARG A 230 -7.07 -17.29 12.08
N GLU A 231 -6.74 -18.01 13.15
CA GLU A 231 -6.86 -17.57 14.54
C GLU A 231 -5.48 -17.30 15.17
N GLY A 232 -5.48 -16.88 16.43
CA GLY A 232 -4.28 -16.69 17.21
C GLY A 232 -3.99 -15.23 17.56
N ILE A 233 -2.74 -14.96 17.87
CA ILE A 233 -2.24 -13.64 18.30
C ILE A 233 -1.34 -13.09 17.20
N LEU A 234 -1.51 -11.80 16.88
CA LEU A 234 -0.66 -11.10 15.91
C LEU A 234 0.76 -10.92 16.45
N PRO A 235 1.79 -10.96 15.60
CA PRO A 235 3.18 -10.79 16.02
C PRO A 235 3.48 -9.38 16.54
N GLY A 236 4.63 -9.19 17.22
CA GLY A 236 5.13 -7.86 17.60
C GLY A 236 4.92 -7.46 19.06
N GLY A 237 4.35 -8.33 19.91
CA GLY A 237 4.36 -8.12 21.37
C GLY A 237 3.14 -7.43 21.95
N LEU A 238 2.27 -6.77 21.17
CA LEU A 238 1.01 -6.16 21.68
C LEU A 238 -0.06 -7.18 22.09
N LYS A 239 0.18 -8.47 21.83
CA LYS A 239 -0.77 -9.56 22.15
C LYS A 239 -2.16 -9.35 21.55
N VAL A 240 -2.28 -8.65 20.42
CA VAL A 240 -3.56 -8.43 19.73
C VAL A 240 -4.06 -9.77 19.19
N ARG A 241 -5.26 -10.16 19.66
CA ARG A 241 -5.91 -11.40 19.18
C ARG A 241 -6.57 -11.14 17.83
N ARG A 242 -6.42 -12.08 16.88
CA ARG A 242 -7.18 -12.09 15.63
C ARG A 242 -8.67 -12.24 15.93
N ARG A 243 -9.50 -11.42 15.31
CA ARG A 243 -10.95 -11.35 15.49
C ARG A 243 -11.73 -11.83 14.27
N ALA A 244 -11.15 -11.71 13.09
CA ALA A 244 -11.85 -11.95 11.82
C ALA A 244 -12.41 -13.38 11.72
N ALA A 245 -11.66 -14.41 12.12
CA ALA A 245 -12.14 -15.79 12.06
C ALA A 245 -13.34 -16.04 12.99
N HIS A 246 -13.32 -15.45 14.19
CA HIS A 246 -14.44 -15.54 15.12
C HIS A 246 -15.69 -14.82 14.59
N SER A 247 -15.55 -13.59 14.13
CA SER A 247 -16.63 -12.78 13.55
C SER A 247 -17.23 -13.46 12.30
N ALA A 248 -16.39 -14.09 11.46
CA ALA A 248 -16.86 -14.84 10.29
C ALA A 248 -17.76 -16.02 10.68
N ARG A 249 -17.43 -16.74 11.77
CA ARG A 249 -18.29 -17.83 12.25
C ARG A 249 -19.61 -17.32 12.81
N GLN A 250 -19.59 -16.22 13.57
CA GLN A 250 -20.80 -15.60 14.11
C GLN A 250 -21.76 -15.17 12.99
N LEU A 251 -21.28 -14.37 12.03
CA LEU A 251 -22.09 -13.87 10.91
C LEU A 251 -22.66 -15.01 10.04
N ARG A 252 -21.90 -16.10 9.87
CA ARG A 252 -22.41 -17.29 9.14
C ARG A 252 -23.51 -18.01 9.94
N ALA A 253 -23.42 -18.03 11.27
CA ALA A 253 -24.41 -18.65 12.13
C ALA A 253 -25.70 -17.82 12.27
N GLU A 254 -25.59 -16.49 12.19
CA GLU A 254 -26.73 -15.58 12.22
C GLU A 254 -27.59 -15.68 10.95
N GLY A 255 -27.00 -16.11 9.81
CA GLY A 255 -27.70 -16.18 8.53
C GLY A 255 -28.04 -14.79 7.99
N ASP A 256 -28.86 -14.72 6.94
CA ASP A 256 -29.25 -13.48 6.24
C ASP A 256 -28.11 -12.47 6.01
N PRO A 257 -27.19 -12.75 5.09
CA PRO A 257 -26.07 -11.85 4.84
C PRO A 257 -26.46 -10.43 4.44
N GLN A 258 -27.65 -10.22 3.85
CA GLN A 258 -28.13 -8.91 3.43
C GLN A 258 -28.44 -8.01 4.64
N ALA A 259 -29.01 -8.57 5.71
CA ALA A 259 -29.28 -7.83 6.93
C ALA A 259 -27.99 -7.38 7.63
N HIS A 260 -26.88 -8.13 7.46
CA HIS A 260 -25.59 -7.90 8.10
C HIS A 260 -24.51 -7.38 7.13
N ALA A 261 -24.90 -6.69 6.06
CA ALA A 261 -23.96 -6.25 5.03
C ALA A 261 -22.84 -5.34 5.58
N MET A 262 -23.12 -4.49 6.57
CA MET A 262 -22.12 -3.60 7.18
C MET A 262 -21.08 -4.38 8.00
N GLU A 263 -21.53 -5.38 8.73
CA GLU A 263 -20.67 -6.27 9.52
C GLU A 263 -19.76 -7.10 8.59
N TRP A 264 -20.29 -7.59 7.47
CA TRP A 264 -19.50 -8.27 6.46
C TRP A 264 -18.44 -7.37 5.83
N ILE A 265 -18.76 -6.10 5.48
CA ILE A 265 -17.77 -5.14 4.97
C ILE A 265 -16.64 -4.95 5.98
N THR A 266 -16.99 -4.70 7.24
CA THR A 266 -16.02 -4.53 8.34
C THR A 266 -15.15 -5.78 8.50
N LEU A 267 -15.77 -6.96 8.47
CA LEU A 267 -15.07 -8.24 8.57
C LEU A 267 -14.06 -8.44 7.43
N TYR A 268 -14.42 -8.16 6.17
CA TYR A 268 -13.50 -8.30 5.04
C TYR A 268 -12.28 -7.40 5.20
N ALA A 269 -12.48 -6.14 5.61
CA ALA A 269 -11.39 -5.20 5.86
C ALA A 269 -10.48 -5.67 7.00
N MET A 270 -11.05 -6.14 8.10
CA MET A 270 -10.29 -6.68 9.24
C MET A 270 -9.51 -7.94 8.86
N ALA A 271 -10.11 -8.86 8.10
CA ALA A 271 -9.45 -10.08 7.65
C ALA A 271 -8.17 -9.79 6.85
N VAL A 272 -8.22 -8.83 5.91
CA VAL A 272 -7.05 -8.39 5.15
C VAL A 272 -6.01 -7.76 6.07
N ASN A 273 -6.43 -6.91 7.02
CA ASN A 273 -5.48 -6.20 7.88
C ASN A 273 -4.82 -7.13 8.91
N GLU A 274 -5.50 -8.15 9.39
CA GLU A 274 -4.90 -9.18 10.24
C GLU A 274 -3.88 -10.02 9.47
N GLU A 275 -4.14 -10.35 8.20
CA GLU A 275 -3.16 -11.00 7.33
C GLU A 275 -1.98 -10.06 7.05
N ASN A 276 -2.24 -8.79 6.76
CA ASN A 276 -1.21 -7.78 6.58
C ASN A 276 -0.31 -7.67 7.83
N ALA A 277 -0.91 -7.52 9.01
CA ALA A 277 -0.18 -7.41 10.27
C ALA A 277 0.69 -8.63 10.59
N ALA A 278 0.30 -9.80 10.10
CA ALA A 278 1.03 -11.05 10.26
C ALA A 278 2.11 -11.29 9.20
N GLY A 279 2.35 -10.34 8.28
CA GLY A 279 3.33 -10.50 7.20
C GLY A 279 2.84 -11.36 6.04
N GLY A 280 1.55 -11.63 5.95
CA GLY A 280 0.94 -12.45 4.90
C GLY A 280 0.94 -11.77 3.52
N ARG A 281 0.53 -12.53 2.50
CA ARG A 281 0.35 -12.07 1.12
C ARG A 281 -0.84 -11.13 1.04
N VAL A 282 -0.60 -9.89 0.61
CA VAL A 282 -1.62 -8.84 0.44
C VAL A 282 -1.43 -8.10 -0.88
N VAL A 283 -2.43 -7.34 -1.28
CA VAL A 283 -2.30 -6.32 -2.32
C VAL A 283 -2.14 -4.97 -1.64
N THR A 284 -1.07 -4.24 -1.97
CA THR A 284 -0.92 -2.82 -1.62
C THR A 284 -2.02 -2.04 -2.34
N ALA A 285 -2.87 -1.25 -1.64
CA ALA A 285 -4.07 -0.63 -2.22
C ALA A 285 -4.50 0.67 -1.47
N PRO A 286 -3.93 1.87 -1.70
CA PRO A 286 -2.66 2.13 -2.37
C PRO A 286 -1.45 1.91 -1.45
N THR A 287 -1.66 1.61 -0.16
CA THR A 287 -0.65 1.24 0.84
C THR A 287 -1.03 -0.03 1.57
N ASN A 288 -0.10 -0.64 2.28
CA ASN A 288 -0.40 -1.81 3.10
C ASN A 288 -1.23 -1.44 4.35
N GLY A 289 -1.00 -0.26 4.93
CA GLY A 289 -1.77 0.23 6.08
C GLY A 289 -3.27 0.36 5.79
N ALA A 290 -3.63 0.55 4.52
CA ALA A 290 -5.01 0.68 4.04
C ALA A 290 -5.46 -0.50 3.15
N ALA A 291 -4.72 -1.60 3.11
CA ALA A 291 -4.93 -2.71 2.17
C ALA A 291 -6.30 -3.40 2.29
N GLY A 292 -7.01 -3.22 3.40
CA GLY A 292 -8.32 -3.85 3.64
C GLY A 292 -9.49 -3.13 3.01
N ILE A 293 -9.38 -1.84 2.70
CA ILE A 293 -10.53 -1.00 2.32
C ILE A 293 -11.06 -1.38 0.94
N ILE A 294 -10.22 -1.31 -0.08
CA ILE A 294 -10.60 -1.61 -1.48
C ILE A 294 -11.13 -3.04 -1.65
N PRO A 295 -10.45 -4.10 -1.16
CA PRO A 295 -11.00 -5.44 -1.27
C PRO A 295 -12.31 -5.63 -0.49
N ALA A 296 -12.50 -4.96 0.65
CA ALA A 296 -13.75 -5.05 1.41
C ALA A 296 -14.93 -4.44 0.64
N VAL A 297 -14.74 -3.27 0.03
CA VAL A 297 -15.77 -2.61 -0.78
C VAL A 297 -16.06 -3.39 -2.06
N LEU A 298 -15.04 -3.98 -2.69
CA LEU A 298 -15.23 -4.83 -3.86
C LEU A 298 -15.96 -6.15 -3.51
N HIS A 299 -15.65 -6.78 -2.35
CA HIS A 299 -16.44 -7.90 -1.83
C HIS A 299 -17.89 -7.49 -1.53
N TYR A 300 -18.10 -6.29 -0.97
CA TYR A 300 -19.46 -5.77 -0.79
C TYR A 300 -20.20 -5.68 -2.12
N TYR A 301 -19.59 -5.10 -3.16
CA TYR A 301 -20.18 -5.04 -4.48
C TYR A 301 -20.56 -6.44 -4.98
N MET A 302 -19.61 -7.39 -4.96
CA MET A 302 -19.78 -8.74 -5.50
C MET A 302 -20.85 -9.56 -4.77
N ASN A 303 -20.97 -9.40 -3.45
CA ASN A 303 -21.83 -10.23 -2.63
C ASN A 303 -23.21 -9.61 -2.35
N PHE A 304 -23.31 -8.27 -2.38
CA PHE A 304 -24.53 -7.57 -1.94
C PHE A 304 -25.14 -6.65 -2.99
N ALA A 305 -24.36 -6.16 -3.96
CA ALA A 305 -24.83 -5.15 -4.92
C ALA A 305 -24.90 -5.65 -6.37
N ALA A 306 -24.09 -6.65 -6.75
CA ALA A 306 -24.03 -7.20 -8.11
C ALA A 306 -25.11 -8.28 -8.39
N GLY A 307 -26.28 -8.15 -7.76
CA GLY A 307 -27.36 -9.14 -7.91
C GLY A 307 -27.81 -9.28 -9.37
N GLY A 308 -27.85 -10.55 -9.84
CA GLY A 308 -28.30 -10.86 -11.21
C GLY A 308 -27.22 -10.76 -12.30
N ALA A 309 -26.00 -10.25 -11.98
CA ALA A 309 -24.92 -10.18 -12.94
C ALA A 309 -24.30 -11.56 -13.23
N THR A 310 -23.99 -11.82 -14.51
CA THR A 310 -23.25 -13.01 -14.96
C THR A 310 -21.81 -13.02 -14.43
N ALA A 311 -21.09 -14.13 -14.59
CA ALA A 311 -19.68 -14.20 -14.18
C ALA A 311 -18.82 -13.22 -15.00
N GLU A 312 -19.06 -13.11 -16.30
CA GLU A 312 -18.37 -12.21 -17.21
C GLU A 312 -18.62 -10.74 -16.84
N GLU A 313 -19.87 -10.39 -16.53
CA GLU A 313 -20.22 -9.03 -16.06
C GLU A 313 -19.58 -8.69 -14.72
N LYS A 314 -19.47 -9.68 -13.83
CA LYS A 314 -18.76 -9.51 -12.56
C LYS A 314 -17.28 -9.27 -12.77
N ASP A 315 -16.62 -10.05 -13.63
CA ASP A 315 -15.21 -9.87 -13.96
C ASP A 315 -14.97 -8.50 -14.63
N GLU A 316 -15.84 -8.08 -15.55
CA GLU A 316 -15.79 -6.74 -16.15
C GLU A 316 -15.91 -5.63 -15.09
N ASN A 317 -16.83 -5.77 -14.16
CA ASN A 317 -17.02 -4.77 -13.10
C ASN A 317 -15.86 -4.76 -12.09
N VAL A 318 -15.15 -5.88 -11.86
CA VAL A 318 -13.89 -5.90 -11.11
C VAL A 318 -12.83 -5.06 -11.83
N VAL A 319 -12.67 -5.25 -13.13
CA VAL A 319 -11.72 -4.49 -13.95
C VAL A 319 -12.04 -2.99 -13.91
N ARG A 320 -13.31 -2.62 -14.15
CA ARG A 320 -13.78 -1.23 -14.07
C ARG A 320 -13.55 -0.61 -12.69
N PHE A 321 -13.89 -1.35 -11.63
CA PHE A 321 -13.70 -0.90 -10.26
C PHE A 321 -12.22 -0.58 -9.97
N LEU A 322 -11.30 -1.50 -10.30
CA LEU A 322 -9.87 -1.29 -10.04
C LEU A 322 -9.27 -0.17 -10.90
N LEU A 323 -9.71 -0.01 -12.15
CA LEU A 323 -9.27 1.09 -13.01
C LEU A 323 -9.75 2.44 -12.48
N ALA A 324 -11.03 2.58 -12.11
CA ALA A 324 -11.56 3.81 -11.52
C ALA A 324 -10.87 4.15 -10.19
N ALA A 325 -10.69 3.16 -9.32
CA ALA A 325 -9.93 3.32 -8.07
C ALA A 325 -8.49 3.77 -8.36
N GLY A 326 -7.84 3.19 -9.37
CA GLY A 326 -6.49 3.57 -9.79
C GLY A 326 -6.41 5.02 -10.26
N ALA A 327 -7.34 5.46 -11.12
CA ALA A 327 -7.41 6.85 -11.60
C ALA A 327 -7.51 7.85 -10.43
N ILE A 328 -8.38 7.59 -9.46
CA ILE A 328 -8.53 8.42 -8.26
C ILE A 328 -7.25 8.38 -7.41
N GLY A 329 -6.66 7.20 -7.21
CA GLY A 329 -5.43 7.03 -6.44
C GLY A 329 -4.22 7.79 -6.99
N MET A 330 -4.14 7.93 -8.31
CA MET A 330 -3.10 8.73 -8.98
C MET A 330 -3.17 10.20 -8.59
N LEU A 331 -4.38 10.76 -8.47
CA LEU A 331 -4.56 12.16 -8.07
C LEU A 331 -3.96 12.44 -6.70
N PHE A 332 -4.14 11.53 -5.74
CA PHE A 332 -3.54 11.63 -4.41
C PHE A 332 -2.02 11.50 -4.45
N LYS A 333 -1.50 10.53 -5.21
CA LYS A 333 -0.06 10.30 -5.35
C LYS A 333 0.66 11.47 -6.00
N GLU A 334 0.05 12.09 -7.00
CA GLU A 334 0.65 13.16 -7.79
C GLU A 334 0.53 14.53 -7.09
N ASN A 335 -0.62 14.84 -6.50
CA ASN A 335 -0.91 16.18 -5.99
C ASN A 335 -0.71 16.34 -4.47
N ALA A 336 -0.61 15.24 -3.73
CA ALA A 336 -0.37 15.25 -2.29
C ALA A 336 0.66 14.16 -1.91
N SER A 337 0.25 13.17 -1.13
CA SER A 337 1.04 11.97 -0.82
C SER A 337 0.12 10.85 -0.35
N ILE A 338 0.52 9.60 -0.61
CA ILE A 338 -0.10 8.40 -0.06
C ILE A 338 0.73 7.81 1.10
N SER A 339 1.70 8.55 1.65
CA SER A 339 2.58 8.08 2.73
C SER A 339 2.11 8.57 4.09
N GLY A 340 1.90 7.64 5.03
CA GLY A 340 1.60 7.97 6.43
C GLY A 340 2.70 8.77 7.12
N ALA A 341 3.95 8.58 6.70
CA ALA A 341 5.11 9.31 7.20
C ALA A 341 5.16 10.78 6.74
N GLU A 342 4.49 11.11 5.62
CA GLU A 342 4.43 12.48 5.09
C GLU A 342 3.18 13.23 5.55
N VAL A 343 2.01 12.60 5.44
CA VAL A 343 0.72 13.27 5.62
C VAL A 343 -0.21 12.60 6.65
N GLY A 344 0.26 11.60 7.39
CA GLY A 344 -0.58 10.83 8.30
C GLY A 344 -1.47 9.79 7.60
N CYS A 345 -2.33 9.12 8.36
CA CYS A 345 -3.25 8.11 7.81
C CYS A 345 -4.32 8.69 6.87
N GLN A 346 -4.53 10.00 6.81
CA GLN A 346 -5.37 10.60 5.77
C GLN A 346 -4.85 10.26 4.36
N GLY A 347 -3.50 10.15 4.19
CA GLY A 347 -2.88 9.74 2.93
C GLY A 347 -3.03 8.25 2.60
N GLU A 348 -3.19 7.41 3.59
CA GLU A 348 -3.36 5.96 3.41
C GLU A 348 -4.85 5.58 3.40
N VAL A 349 -5.47 5.65 4.57
CA VAL A 349 -6.88 5.28 4.81
C VAL A 349 -7.83 6.21 4.07
N GLY A 350 -7.56 7.53 4.08
CA GLY A 350 -8.38 8.51 3.37
C GLY A 350 -8.33 8.33 1.85
N SER A 351 -7.14 8.18 1.28
CA SER A 351 -6.99 7.91 -0.16
C SER A 351 -7.68 6.59 -0.56
N ALA A 352 -7.48 5.50 0.19
CA ALA A 352 -8.14 4.22 -0.10
C ALA A 352 -9.67 4.30 0.02
N CYS A 353 -10.19 5.04 1.00
CA CYS A 353 -11.62 5.28 1.15
C CYS A 353 -12.19 6.04 -0.06
N SER A 354 -11.52 7.10 -0.50
CA SER A 354 -11.86 7.88 -1.68
C SER A 354 -11.86 7.04 -2.96
N MET A 355 -10.78 6.27 -3.17
CA MET A 355 -10.62 5.33 -4.29
C MET A 355 -11.77 4.33 -4.35
N ALA A 356 -12.08 3.71 -3.21
CA ALA A 356 -13.13 2.70 -3.10
C ALA A 356 -14.53 3.29 -3.29
N ALA A 357 -14.77 4.52 -2.78
CA ALA A 357 -16.06 5.19 -2.92
C ALA A 357 -16.36 5.55 -4.37
N GLY A 358 -15.42 6.19 -5.06
CA GLY A 358 -15.59 6.53 -6.48
C GLY A 358 -15.72 5.29 -7.36
N ALA A 359 -14.88 4.27 -7.14
CA ALA A 359 -14.94 3.01 -7.88
C ALA A 359 -16.28 2.28 -7.69
N LEU A 360 -16.81 2.27 -6.47
CA LEU A 360 -18.13 1.69 -6.20
C LEU A 360 -19.24 2.49 -6.89
N ALA A 361 -19.17 3.83 -6.87
CA ALA A 361 -20.14 4.67 -7.57
C ALA A 361 -20.15 4.37 -9.07
N GLU A 362 -18.98 4.20 -9.70
CA GLU A 362 -18.87 3.87 -11.12
C GLU A 362 -19.49 2.51 -11.48
N VAL A 363 -19.19 1.46 -10.74
CA VAL A 363 -19.74 0.11 -11.05
C VAL A 363 -21.22 -0.01 -10.70
N LEU A 364 -21.75 0.90 -9.90
CA LEU A 364 -23.20 1.04 -9.64
C LEU A 364 -23.91 1.93 -10.68
N GLY A 365 -23.20 2.39 -11.73
CA GLY A 365 -23.78 3.14 -12.85
C GLY A 365 -23.77 4.66 -12.66
N GLY A 366 -22.97 5.19 -11.75
CA GLY A 366 -22.81 6.63 -11.53
C GLY A 366 -22.16 7.34 -12.71
N SER A 367 -22.54 8.61 -12.94
CA SER A 367 -21.86 9.52 -13.86
C SER A 367 -20.45 9.86 -13.37
N ALA A 368 -19.60 10.45 -14.22
CA ALA A 368 -18.27 10.89 -13.83
C ALA A 368 -18.30 11.88 -12.65
N GLU A 369 -19.29 12.79 -12.64
CA GLU A 369 -19.52 13.76 -11.56
C GLU A 369 -19.93 13.08 -10.25
N GLN A 370 -20.77 12.04 -10.31
CA GLN A 370 -21.15 11.26 -9.13
C GLN A 370 -19.97 10.42 -8.60
N VAL A 371 -19.12 9.92 -9.48
CA VAL A 371 -17.88 9.21 -9.12
C VAL A 371 -16.90 10.14 -8.41
N GLU A 372 -16.68 11.34 -8.96
CA GLU A 372 -15.81 12.35 -8.36
C GLU A 372 -16.37 12.82 -7.00
N ASN A 373 -17.68 13.08 -6.90
CA ASN A 373 -18.33 13.44 -5.65
C ASN A 373 -18.25 12.33 -4.59
N ALA A 374 -18.41 11.07 -4.98
CA ALA A 374 -18.22 9.94 -4.05
C ALA A 374 -16.78 9.90 -3.51
N ALA A 375 -15.80 10.12 -4.39
CA ALA A 375 -14.37 10.13 -4.02
C ALA A 375 -14.07 11.33 -3.09
N GLU A 376 -14.64 12.50 -3.37
CA GLU A 376 -14.52 13.70 -2.54
C GLU A 376 -15.05 13.44 -1.13
N ILE A 377 -16.32 12.98 -0.99
CA ILE A 377 -16.97 12.66 0.29
C ILE A 377 -16.12 11.64 1.06
N GLY A 378 -15.60 10.60 0.37
CA GLY A 378 -14.75 9.58 0.96
C GLY A 378 -13.48 10.16 1.58
N MET A 379 -12.86 11.16 0.95
CA MET A 379 -11.64 11.79 1.47
C MET A 379 -11.92 12.84 2.54
N GLU A 380 -12.92 13.74 2.36
CA GLU A 380 -13.17 14.82 3.32
C GLU A 380 -13.42 14.30 4.73
N HIS A 381 -14.09 13.14 4.87
CA HIS A 381 -14.37 12.50 6.16
C HIS A 381 -13.18 11.76 6.78
N ASN A 382 -12.00 11.83 6.15
CA ASN A 382 -10.75 11.29 6.66
C ASN A 382 -9.64 12.37 6.82
N LEU A 383 -9.95 13.65 6.56
CA LEU A 383 -9.03 14.76 6.75
C LEU A 383 -8.56 14.85 8.22
N GLY A 384 -7.28 15.14 8.42
CA GLY A 384 -6.68 15.26 9.75
C GLY A 384 -6.36 13.94 10.44
N LEU A 385 -6.59 12.78 9.81
CA LEU A 385 -6.33 11.47 10.41
C LEU A 385 -4.82 11.24 10.59
N THR A 386 -4.40 11.13 11.86
CA THR A 386 -3.00 10.92 12.24
C THR A 386 -2.52 9.50 11.94
N CYS A 387 -1.21 9.29 11.81
CA CYS A 387 -0.59 7.96 11.75
C CYS A 387 0.20 7.73 13.05
N ASP A 388 -0.45 7.11 14.01
CA ASP A 388 -0.01 6.94 15.40
C ASP A 388 -0.16 5.49 15.89
N PRO A 389 0.45 4.51 15.16
CA PRO A 389 0.28 3.09 15.47
C PRO A 389 0.91 2.74 16.82
N VAL A 390 0.16 1.99 17.65
CA VAL A 390 0.61 1.54 18.96
C VAL A 390 1.79 0.59 18.81
N GLY A 391 2.84 0.85 19.57
CA GLY A 391 4.08 0.08 19.47
C GLY A 391 4.78 0.16 18.11
N GLY A 392 4.36 1.07 17.24
CA GLY A 392 4.82 1.14 15.85
C GLY A 392 4.35 -0.03 14.99
N LEU A 393 3.29 -0.74 15.38
CA LEU A 393 2.76 -1.92 14.68
C LEU A 393 1.51 -1.57 13.87
N VAL A 394 1.41 -2.08 12.65
CA VAL A 394 0.22 -1.91 11.78
C VAL A 394 -0.93 -2.82 12.27
N GLN A 395 -1.36 -2.60 13.50
CA GLN A 395 -2.38 -3.37 14.21
C GLN A 395 -3.45 -2.45 14.79
N ILE A 396 -3.12 -1.71 15.84
CA ILE A 396 -4.01 -0.76 16.49
C ILE A 396 -3.48 0.67 16.22
N PRO A 397 -4.31 1.56 15.65
CA PRO A 397 -5.73 1.42 15.28
C PRO A 397 -5.97 0.98 13.82
N CYS A 398 -4.96 0.54 13.09
CA CYS A 398 -5.03 0.33 11.64
C CYS A 398 -6.14 -0.65 11.23
N ILE A 399 -6.30 -1.75 11.96
CA ILE A 399 -7.31 -2.79 11.67
C ILE A 399 -8.71 -2.19 11.73
N GLU A 400 -9.04 -1.45 12.80
CA GLU A 400 -10.34 -0.80 12.96
C GLU A 400 -10.57 0.33 11.95
N ARG A 401 -9.53 1.15 11.68
CA ARG A 401 -9.62 2.25 10.71
C ARG A 401 -9.99 1.76 9.31
N ASN A 402 -9.48 0.60 8.91
CA ASN A 402 -9.84 0.00 7.61
C ASN A 402 -11.30 -0.44 7.57
N GLY A 403 -11.81 -1.08 8.62
CA GLY A 403 -13.23 -1.45 8.72
C GLY A 403 -14.14 -0.23 8.63
N MET A 404 -13.84 0.80 9.41
CA MET A 404 -14.60 2.05 9.40
C MET A 404 -14.56 2.76 8.05
N ALA A 405 -13.38 2.83 7.43
CA ALA A 405 -13.23 3.50 6.13
C ALA A 405 -13.92 2.75 4.99
N ALA A 406 -13.95 1.42 5.04
CA ALA A 406 -14.71 0.62 4.06
C ALA A 406 -16.22 0.89 4.13
N VAL A 407 -16.78 1.02 5.32
CA VAL A 407 -18.19 1.42 5.53
C VAL A 407 -18.43 2.86 5.06
N LYS A 408 -17.53 3.79 5.39
CA LYS A 408 -17.59 5.18 4.88
C LYS A 408 -17.61 5.22 3.36
N ALA A 409 -16.75 4.44 2.69
CA ALA A 409 -16.67 4.40 1.23
C ALA A 409 -18.00 3.96 0.60
N VAL A 410 -18.65 2.92 1.14
CA VAL A 410 -19.97 2.48 0.66
C VAL A 410 -21.03 3.57 0.90
N THR A 411 -20.97 4.22 2.05
CA THR A 411 -21.90 5.31 2.38
C THR A 411 -21.71 6.50 1.45
N ALA A 412 -20.46 6.92 1.20
CA ALA A 412 -20.11 8.01 0.29
C ALA A 412 -20.61 7.74 -1.14
N ALA A 413 -20.36 6.55 -1.67
CA ALA A 413 -20.87 6.15 -2.98
C ALA A 413 -22.41 6.22 -3.06
N LYS A 414 -23.11 5.69 -2.06
CA LYS A 414 -24.57 5.73 -2.01
C LYS A 414 -25.13 7.15 -1.86
N MET A 415 -24.44 8.04 -1.14
CA MET A 415 -24.84 9.45 -1.04
C MET A 415 -24.70 10.16 -2.38
N ALA A 416 -23.55 10.03 -3.03
CA ALA A 416 -23.28 10.66 -4.32
C ALA A 416 -24.27 10.18 -5.41
N LEU A 417 -24.58 8.89 -5.45
CA LEU A 417 -25.52 8.29 -6.42
C LEU A 417 -26.97 8.76 -6.25
N ARG A 418 -27.34 9.31 -5.10
CA ARG A 418 -28.68 9.89 -4.87
C ARG A 418 -28.80 11.35 -5.34
N GLY A 419 -27.64 12.02 -5.54
CA GLY A 419 -27.56 13.36 -6.11
C GLY A 419 -27.43 13.33 -7.64
N ASP A 420 -27.35 14.50 -8.23
CA ASP A 420 -27.12 14.72 -9.66
C ASP A 420 -25.62 14.89 -10.01
N GLY A 421 -24.73 14.70 -9.05
CA GLY A 421 -23.27 14.91 -9.17
C GLY A 421 -22.84 16.34 -8.87
N SER A 422 -23.75 17.31 -8.75
CA SER A 422 -23.38 18.69 -8.41
C SER A 422 -23.02 18.83 -6.92
N HIS A 423 -21.86 19.45 -6.63
CA HIS A 423 -21.37 19.66 -5.27
C HIS A 423 -20.46 20.89 -5.18
N LYS A 424 -20.20 21.39 -3.97
CA LYS A 424 -19.48 22.66 -3.75
C LYS A 424 -17.97 22.48 -3.60
N VAL A 425 -17.53 21.37 -3.04
CA VAL A 425 -16.13 21.06 -2.78
C VAL A 425 -15.69 19.99 -3.76
N SER A 426 -14.77 20.29 -4.67
CA SER A 426 -14.26 19.30 -5.60
C SER A 426 -13.22 18.40 -4.94
N LEU A 427 -13.00 17.22 -5.51
CA LEU A 427 -11.96 16.29 -5.09
C LEU A 427 -10.56 16.97 -5.07
N ASP A 428 -10.28 17.83 -6.04
CA ASP A 428 -9.01 18.57 -6.10
C ASP A 428 -8.81 19.49 -4.89
N LYS A 429 -9.89 20.14 -4.40
CA LYS A 429 -9.83 20.98 -3.20
C LYS A 429 -9.60 20.15 -1.95
N VAL A 430 -10.22 18.98 -1.85
CA VAL A 430 -10.01 18.07 -0.72
C VAL A 430 -8.58 17.51 -0.73
N ILE A 431 -8.03 17.14 -1.89
CA ILE A 431 -6.64 16.70 -2.04
C ILE A 431 -5.67 17.82 -1.63
N LYS A 432 -5.92 19.04 -2.04
CA LYS A 432 -5.14 20.22 -1.62
C LYS A 432 -5.21 20.40 -0.11
N THR A 433 -6.40 20.33 0.48
CA THR A 433 -6.60 20.43 1.94
C THR A 433 -5.86 19.32 2.68
N MET A 434 -5.90 18.08 2.17
CA MET A 434 -5.13 16.96 2.73
C MET A 434 -3.63 17.26 2.75
N LYS A 435 -3.09 17.82 1.65
CA LYS A 435 -1.67 18.19 1.56
C LYS A 435 -1.30 19.26 2.60
N GLU A 436 -2.11 20.31 2.71
CA GLU A 436 -1.90 21.42 3.66
C GLU A 436 -2.01 20.93 5.11
N THR A 437 -3.07 20.20 5.45
CA THR A 437 -3.24 19.57 6.78
C THR A 437 -2.09 18.62 7.10
N GLY A 438 -1.62 17.88 6.10
CA GLY A 438 -0.43 17.02 6.24
C GLY A 438 0.83 17.83 6.55
N ALA A 439 1.03 18.98 5.90
CA ALA A 439 2.16 19.88 6.18
C ALA A 439 2.12 20.45 7.62
N ASP A 440 0.93 20.83 8.08
CA ASP A 440 0.71 21.39 9.42
C ASP A 440 0.76 20.33 10.54
N MET A 441 0.55 19.06 10.18
CA MET A 441 0.58 17.96 11.14
C MET A 441 1.98 17.80 11.76
N SER A 442 2.05 17.83 13.09
CA SER A 442 3.33 17.59 13.80
C SER A 442 3.92 16.22 13.46
N VAL A 443 5.25 16.17 13.30
CA VAL A 443 6.02 14.95 12.98
C VAL A 443 5.70 13.78 13.93
N LYS A 444 5.40 14.05 15.20
CA LYS A 444 5.03 13.00 16.19
C LYS A 444 3.77 12.21 15.81
N TYR A 445 2.94 12.72 14.89
CA TYR A 445 1.71 12.09 14.38
C TYR A 445 1.89 11.46 12.98
N LYS A 446 3.12 11.37 12.49
CA LYS A 446 3.46 10.90 11.14
C LYS A 446 4.30 9.62 11.19
N GLU A 447 3.67 8.50 11.58
CA GLU A 447 4.28 7.15 11.58
C GLU A 447 5.56 7.04 12.45
N THR A 448 5.62 7.78 13.58
CA THR A 448 6.78 7.78 14.48
C THR A 448 6.57 7.03 15.78
N ALA A 449 5.33 6.64 16.10
CA ALA A 449 4.92 6.10 17.40
C ALA A 449 5.33 6.98 18.61
N ARG A 450 5.46 8.31 18.41
CA ARG A 450 5.88 9.27 19.45
C ARG A 450 4.76 10.22 19.88
N GLY A 451 3.54 10.01 19.42
CA GLY A 451 2.39 10.84 19.73
C GLY A 451 1.07 10.10 19.50
N GLY A 452 -0.04 10.76 19.81
CA GLY A 452 -1.37 10.24 19.61
C GLY A 452 -1.65 8.97 20.44
N LEU A 453 -2.32 8.01 19.84
CA LEU A 453 -2.65 6.73 20.50
C LEU A 453 -1.40 5.95 20.93
N ALA A 454 -0.31 6.06 20.18
CA ALA A 454 0.92 5.32 20.47
C ALA A 454 1.50 5.59 21.88
N VAL A 455 1.28 6.77 22.42
CA VAL A 455 1.82 7.19 23.75
C VAL A 455 0.75 7.32 24.83
N ASN A 456 -0.53 7.14 24.48
CA ASN A 456 -1.65 7.28 25.42
C ASN A 456 -2.24 5.94 25.86
N ILE A 457 -1.63 4.81 25.46
CA ILE A 457 -1.95 3.51 26.00
C ILE A 457 -1.08 3.28 27.23
N ILE A 458 -1.75 3.07 28.36
CA ILE A 458 -1.09 2.67 29.61
C ILE A 458 -0.75 1.18 29.44
N GLU A 459 0.54 0.86 29.33
CA GLU A 459 1.00 -0.52 29.46
C GLU A 459 0.83 -0.88 30.96
N CYS A 460 -0.15 -1.73 31.26
CA CYS A 460 -0.31 -2.35 32.57
C CYS A 460 0.52 -3.62 32.68
#